data_f0eb31617a7ff884ff7ec0946eca55d2
#
_entry.id   f0eb31617a7ff884ff7ec0946eca55d2
#
_cell.length_a   1.000
_cell.length_b   1.000
_cell.length_c   1.000
_cell.angle_alpha   90.00
_cell.angle_beta   90.00
_cell.angle_gamma   90.00
#
_symmetry.space_group_name_H-M   'P 1'
#
loop_
_entity.id
_entity.type
_entity.pdbx_description
1 polymer ?
#
loop_
_entity_poly.entity_id
_entity_poly.type
_entity_poly.pdbx_seq_one_letter_code
_entity_poly.pdbx_strand_id
1 'polypeptide(L)'
;MNTLRQLADKAIKSNQLIRNNNIETFLVTIKDLVKTNIIVPSEQRIIVPETISEIEEYQETFFKKHKHFNFIGTINVHFCEEHDKFYLMDGQHRYTTITKLYNKQYHDEKVAIELITVPTYQHVLENYKILNKNTPLPEWSPNIDENIPKQVFVSIQNQFPNIFKKTKNTKRPFINQNDFQEALGYLREKLNEKHQDSHHHITETDLKALVLNKNHQMQK
;
A
#
# COMPACT_ATOMS: atom_id res chain seq x y z
N MET A 1 17.96 -18.61 -5.08
CA MET A 1 16.78 -17.74 -5.26
C MET A 1 17.30 -16.44 -5.85
N ASN A 2 16.86 -16.01 -7.04
CA ASN A 2 17.34 -14.74 -7.61
C ASN A 2 16.63 -13.60 -6.89
N THR A 3 17.38 -12.87 -6.07
CA THR A 3 16.89 -11.65 -5.42
C THR A 3 16.88 -10.50 -6.41
N LEU A 4 16.12 -9.43 -6.15
CA LEU A 4 16.16 -8.21 -7.00
C LEU A 4 17.60 -7.68 -7.15
N ARG A 5 18.44 -7.83 -6.14
CA ARG A 5 19.87 -7.47 -6.23
C ARG A 5 20.63 -8.26 -7.29
N GLN A 6 20.44 -9.56 -7.33
CA GLN A 6 21.08 -10.41 -8.37
C GLN A 6 20.56 -10.07 -9.77
N LEU A 7 19.28 -9.68 -9.88
CA LEU A 7 18.68 -9.21 -11.12
C LEU A 7 19.25 -7.85 -11.54
N ALA A 8 19.46 -6.93 -10.59
CA ALA A 8 20.13 -5.65 -10.83
C ALA A 8 21.56 -5.88 -11.34
N ASP A 9 22.35 -6.73 -10.67
CA ASP A 9 23.72 -7.08 -11.10
C ASP A 9 23.74 -7.68 -12.51
N LYS A 10 22.75 -8.48 -12.86
CA LYS A 10 22.58 -9.03 -14.19
C LYS A 10 22.22 -7.98 -15.23
N ALA A 11 21.36 -7.02 -14.87
CA ALA A 11 20.97 -5.89 -15.70
C ALA A 11 22.14 -4.93 -15.95
N ILE A 12 23.02 -4.73 -14.97
CA ILE A 12 24.27 -3.96 -15.12
C ILE A 12 25.12 -4.56 -16.24
N LYS A 13 25.33 -5.88 -16.21
CA LYS A 13 26.14 -6.60 -17.21
C LYS A 13 25.57 -6.50 -18.63
N SER A 14 24.28 -6.27 -18.77
CA SER A 14 23.57 -6.15 -20.06
C SER A 14 23.31 -4.72 -20.51
N ASN A 15 23.85 -3.70 -19.83
CA ASN A 15 23.60 -2.28 -20.06
C ASN A 15 22.11 -1.88 -20.05
N GLN A 16 21.28 -2.61 -19.31
CA GLN A 16 19.85 -2.34 -19.15
C GLN A 16 19.51 -1.64 -17.83
N LEU A 17 20.51 -1.13 -17.15
CA LEU A 17 20.39 -0.48 -15.84
C LEU A 17 20.79 0.99 -15.96
N ILE A 18 19.98 1.85 -15.37
CA ILE A 18 20.35 3.24 -15.05
C ILE A 18 20.70 3.28 -13.58
N ARG A 19 21.95 3.66 -13.27
CA ARG A 19 22.43 3.76 -11.89
C ARG A 19 22.77 5.19 -11.55
N ASN A 20 22.25 5.64 -10.41
CA ASN A 20 22.61 6.93 -9.82
C ASN A 20 22.75 6.76 -8.30
N ASN A 21 23.98 6.84 -7.80
CA ASN A 21 24.32 6.61 -6.38
C ASN A 21 23.78 5.26 -5.88
N ASN A 22 22.79 5.29 -4.98
CA ASN A 22 22.13 4.11 -4.40
C ASN A 22 20.81 3.74 -5.09
N ILE A 23 20.49 4.36 -6.22
CA ILE A 23 19.27 4.15 -6.99
C ILE A 23 19.60 3.38 -8.27
N GLU A 24 18.90 2.29 -8.50
CA GLU A 24 19.06 1.41 -9.66
C GLU A 24 17.71 1.21 -10.34
N THR A 25 17.58 1.66 -11.60
CA THR A 25 16.35 1.48 -12.39
C THR A 25 16.60 0.45 -13.48
N PHE A 26 15.79 -0.60 -13.52
CA PHE A 26 15.93 -1.69 -14.49
C PHE A 26 14.60 -2.39 -14.77
N LEU A 27 14.60 -3.21 -15.83
CA LEU A 27 13.45 -4.04 -16.19
C LEU A 27 13.59 -5.43 -15.57
N VAL A 28 12.49 -5.92 -15.01
CA VAL A 28 12.39 -7.26 -14.43
C VAL A 28 11.17 -7.97 -15.02
N THR A 29 11.25 -9.29 -15.19
CA THR A 29 10.07 -10.06 -15.62
C THR A 29 9.04 -10.12 -14.49
N ILE A 30 7.76 -10.17 -14.85
CA ILE A 30 6.67 -10.38 -13.89
C ILE A 30 6.95 -11.59 -13.00
N LYS A 31 7.43 -12.68 -13.59
CA LYS A 31 7.81 -13.90 -12.88
C LYS A 31 8.89 -13.66 -11.81
N ASP A 32 9.94 -12.95 -12.16
CA ASP A 32 11.05 -12.72 -11.23
C ASP A 32 10.63 -11.74 -10.12
N LEU A 33 9.84 -10.72 -10.46
CA LEU A 33 9.33 -9.75 -9.49
C LEU A 33 8.41 -10.42 -8.46
N VAL A 34 7.43 -11.21 -8.91
CA VAL A 34 6.48 -11.90 -8.01
C VAL A 34 7.16 -12.94 -7.14
N LYS A 35 8.20 -13.61 -7.64
CA LYS A 35 8.99 -14.55 -6.85
C LYS A 35 9.91 -13.88 -5.84
N THR A 36 10.12 -12.59 -5.93
CA THR A 36 10.85 -11.83 -4.93
C THR A 36 9.94 -11.58 -3.73
N ASN A 37 10.43 -11.89 -2.53
CA ASN A 37 9.66 -11.65 -1.30
C ASN A 37 9.72 -10.16 -0.94
N ILE A 38 8.87 -9.34 -1.57
CA ILE A 38 8.75 -7.92 -1.29
C ILE A 38 7.69 -7.73 -0.20
N ILE A 39 8.08 -7.10 0.89
CA ILE A 39 7.19 -6.77 2.00
C ILE A 39 6.44 -5.49 1.64
N VAL A 40 5.12 -5.56 1.68
CA VAL A 40 4.26 -4.39 1.61
C VAL A 40 4.09 -3.87 3.03
N PRO A 41 4.60 -2.68 3.39
CA PRO A 41 4.42 -2.12 4.72
C PRO A 41 2.93 -1.97 5.06
N SER A 42 2.57 -2.26 6.32
CA SER A 42 1.19 -2.16 6.81
C SER A 42 0.66 -0.72 6.75
N GLU A 43 1.56 0.25 6.76
CA GLU A 43 1.30 1.69 6.69
C GLU A 43 0.90 2.15 5.30
N GLN A 44 1.01 1.31 4.29
CA GLN A 44 0.57 1.67 2.94
C GLN A 44 -0.96 1.84 2.89
N ARG A 45 -1.39 2.67 1.94
CA ARG A 45 -2.81 2.94 1.72
C ARG A 45 -3.59 1.65 1.51
N ILE A 46 -4.84 1.67 1.93
CA ILE A 46 -5.74 0.55 1.65
C ILE A 46 -5.83 0.35 0.14
N ILE A 47 -5.62 -0.89 -0.27
CA ILE A 47 -5.80 -1.32 -1.64
C ILE A 47 -7.27 -1.15 -2.01
N VAL A 48 -7.52 -0.49 -3.15
CA VAL A 48 -8.86 -0.32 -3.69
C VAL A 48 -9.06 -1.34 -4.80
N PRO A 49 -9.94 -2.32 -4.59
CA PRO A 49 -10.16 -3.41 -5.56
C PRO A 49 -10.59 -2.90 -6.93
N GLU A 50 -11.40 -1.84 -6.99
CA GLU A 50 -11.86 -1.21 -8.23
C GLU A 50 -10.68 -0.67 -9.04
N THR A 51 -9.76 0.06 -8.39
CA THR A 51 -8.56 0.60 -9.05
C THR A 51 -7.67 -0.51 -9.61
N ILE A 52 -7.54 -1.63 -8.89
CA ILE A 52 -6.78 -2.78 -9.40
C ILE A 52 -7.46 -3.37 -10.63
N SER A 53 -8.79 -3.50 -10.60
CA SER A 53 -9.55 -4.05 -11.72
C SER A 53 -9.47 -3.15 -12.95
N GLU A 54 -9.53 -1.83 -12.78
CA GLU A 54 -9.36 -0.84 -13.85
C GLU A 54 -7.95 -0.93 -14.47
N ILE A 55 -6.90 -1.01 -13.64
CA ILE A 55 -5.53 -1.15 -14.14
C ILE A 55 -5.38 -2.49 -14.88
N GLU A 56 -5.91 -3.58 -14.34
CA GLU A 56 -5.85 -4.91 -14.95
C GLU A 56 -6.53 -4.94 -16.33
N GLU A 57 -7.74 -4.42 -16.43
CA GLU A 57 -8.50 -4.34 -17.69
C GLU A 57 -7.77 -3.48 -18.74
N TYR A 58 -7.24 -2.32 -18.31
CA TYR A 58 -6.43 -1.47 -19.18
C TYR A 58 -5.21 -2.22 -19.71
N GLN A 59 -4.47 -2.90 -18.84
CA GLN A 59 -3.26 -3.63 -19.22
C GLN A 59 -3.56 -4.80 -20.17
N GLU A 60 -4.62 -5.56 -19.93
CA GLU A 60 -5.02 -6.67 -20.81
C GLU A 60 -5.49 -6.16 -22.18
N THR A 61 -6.24 -5.06 -22.21
CA THR A 61 -6.67 -4.43 -23.45
C THR A 61 -5.48 -3.91 -24.25
N PHE A 62 -4.55 -3.26 -23.58
CA PHE A 62 -3.34 -2.77 -24.22
C PHE A 62 -2.47 -3.92 -24.74
N PHE A 63 -2.31 -4.99 -23.96
CA PHE A 63 -1.56 -6.17 -24.36
C PHE A 63 -2.16 -6.88 -25.59
N LYS A 64 -3.48 -7.01 -25.65
CA LYS A 64 -4.15 -7.60 -26.84
C LYS A 64 -3.75 -6.87 -28.12
N LYS A 65 -3.64 -5.55 -28.05
CA LYS A 65 -3.34 -4.69 -29.21
C LYS A 65 -1.84 -4.60 -29.51
N HIS A 66 -1.00 -4.46 -28.48
CA HIS A 66 0.41 -4.08 -28.62
C HIS A 66 1.40 -5.21 -28.28
N LYS A 67 0.93 -6.32 -27.70
CA LYS A 67 1.73 -7.49 -27.29
C LYS A 67 2.76 -7.20 -26.18
N HIS A 68 2.56 -6.13 -25.42
CA HIS A 68 3.31 -5.80 -24.20
C HIS A 68 2.42 -4.99 -23.26
N PHE A 69 2.76 -4.94 -21.99
CA PHE A 69 2.08 -4.09 -21.01
C PHE A 69 2.60 -2.65 -21.03
N ASN A 70 1.76 -1.71 -20.59
CA ASN A 70 2.07 -0.29 -20.50
C ASN A 70 1.87 0.22 -19.06
N PHE A 71 2.67 -0.29 -18.13
CA PHE A 71 2.67 0.25 -16.78
C PHE A 71 3.37 1.62 -16.77
N ILE A 72 2.59 2.68 -16.52
CA ILE A 72 3.12 4.04 -16.38
C ILE A 72 3.78 4.17 -15.00
N GLY A 73 5.05 4.61 -15.00
CA GLY A 73 5.87 4.74 -13.80
C GLY A 73 6.51 3.43 -13.34
N THR A 74 7.45 3.56 -12.41
CA THR A 74 8.20 2.44 -11.81
C THR A 74 7.52 1.92 -10.55
N ILE A 75 7.83 0.69 -10.17
CA ILE A 75 7.57 0.17 -8.82
C ILE A 75 8.80 0.50 -7.99
N ASN A 76 8.61 1.29 -6.94
CA ASN A 76 9.71 1.68 -6.05
C ASN A 76 9.86 0.67 -4.91
N VAL A 77 11.06 0.10 -4.79
CA VAL A 77 11.40 -0.91 -3.81
C VAL A 77 12.67 -0.49 -3.06
N HIS A 78 12.65 -0.55 -1.75
CA HIS A 78 13.85 -0.35 -0.94
C HIS A 78 14.41 -1.68 -0.46
N PHE A 79 15.71 -1.88 -0.65
CA PHE A 79 16.46 -2.94 0.00
C PHE A 79 17.07 -2.40 1.29
N CYS A 80 16.64 -2.92 2.43
CA CYS A 80 17.16 -2.60 3.74
C CYS A 80 18.29 -3.58 4.10
N GLU A 81 19.53 -3.09 4.21
CA GLU A 81 20.68 -3.93 4.51
C GLU A 81 20.62 -4.54 5.92
N GLU A 82 20.15 -3.76 6.90
CA GLU A 82 19.96 -4.19 8.29
C GLU A 82 19.05 -5.43 8.42
N HIS A 83 17.96 -5.46 7.65
CA HIS A 83 16.98 -6.55 7.70
C HIS A 83 17.20 -7.63 6.64
N ASP A 84 18.07 -7.39 5.65
CA ASP A 84 18.21 -8.20 4.42
C ASP A 84 16.86 -8.44 3.72
N LYS A 85 16.04 -7.36 3.61
CA LYS A 85 14.66 -7.43 3.11
C LYS A 85 14.36 -6.33 2.13
N PHE A 86 13.38 -6.61 1.24
CA PHE A 86 12.83 -5.66 0.28
C PHE A 86 11.49 -5.12 0.79
N TYR A 87 11.32 -3.81 0.70
CA TYR A 87 10.10 -3.08 1.10
C TYR A 87 9.52 -2.35 -0.09
N LEU A 88 8.23 -2.53 -0.36
CA LEU A 88 7.51 -1.80 -1.37
C LEU A 88 7.23 -0.38 -0.88
N MET A 89 7.74 0.63 -1.59
CA MET A 89 7.62 2.04 -1.17
C MET A 89 6.55 2.79 -1.96
N ASP A 90 6.43 2.51 -3.27
CA ASP A 90 5.37 3.04 -4.13
C ASP A 90 4.99 2.03 -5.20
N GLY A 91 3.80 2.21 -5.78
CA GLY A 91 3.27 1.34 -6.82
C GLY A 91 2.50 0.14 -6.31
N GLN A 92 1.89 0.19 -5.11
CA GLN A 92 1.16 -0.92 -4.51
C GLN A 92 0.05 -1.47 -5.43
N HIS A 93 -0.76 -0.62 -6.03
CA HIS A 93 -1.80 -1.06 -6.96
C HIS A 93 -1.20 -1.74 -8.20
N ARG A 94 -0.10 -1.18 -8.76
CA ARG A 94 0.64 -1.78 -9.87
C ARG A 94 1.20 -3.15 -9.51
N TYR A 95 1.86 -3.26 -8.35
CA TYR A 95 2.41 -4.52 -7.85
C TYR A 95 1.32 -5.58 -7.64
N THR A 96 0.19 -5.20 -7.06
CA THR A 96 -0.96 -6.11 -6.87
C THR A 96 -1.56 -6.54 -8.21
N THR A 97 -1.70 -5.62 -9.16
CA THR A 97 -2.15 -5.97 -10.53
C THR A 97 -1.18 -6.94 -11.20
N ILE A 98 0.13 -6.70 -11.08
CA ILE A 98 1.16 -7.57 -11.64
C ILE A 98 1.06 -8.99 -11.05
N THR A 99 0.79 -9.10 -9.75
CA THR A 99 0.57 -10.42 -9.11
C THR A 99 -0.66 -11.14 -9.70
N LYS A 100 -1.74 -10.41 -10.01
CA LYS A 100 -2.89 -10.99 -10.70
C LYS A 100 -2.55 -11.42 -12.14
N LEU A 101 -1.81 -10.60 -12.87
CA LEU A 101 -1.37 -10.92 -14.23
C LEU A 101 -0.44 -12.13 -14.26
N TYR A 102 0.41 -12.29 -13.24
CA TYR A 102 1.21 -13.50 -13.07
C TYR A 102 0.33 -14.75 -13.00
N ASN A 103 -0.75 -14.71 -12.23
CA ASN A 103 -1.69 -15.82 -12.10
C ASN A 103 -2.44 -16.12 -13.42
N LYS A 104 -2.50 -15.15 -14.34
CA LYS A 104 -3.03 -15.30 -15.72
C LYS A 104 -1.95 -15.69 -16.72
N GLN A 105 -0.78 -16.16 -16.27
CA GLN A 105 0.34 -16.67 -17.06
C GLN A 105 1.13 -15.63 -17.91
N TYR A 106 1.03 -14.35 -17.58
CA TYR A 106 1.87 -13.31 -18.19
C TYR A 106 3.24 -13.24 -17.48
N HIS A 107 4.05 -14.28 -17.63
CA HIS A 107 5.26 -14.47 -16.82
C HIS A 107 6.48 -13.72 -17.34
N ASP A 108 6.65 -13.66 -18.66
CA ASP A 108 7.85 -13.18 -19.32
C ASP A 108 7.80 -11.68 -19.66
N GLU A 109 6.64 -11.05 -19.42
CA GLU A 109 6.46 -9.62 -19.60
C GLU A 109 7.31 -8.83 -18.61
N LYS A 110 7.82 -7.68 -19.07
CA LYS A 110 8.76 -6.87 -18.31
C LYS A 110 8.06 -5.64 -17.72
N VAL A 111 8.46 -5.31 -16.49
CA VAL A 111 8.03 -4.12 -15.77
C VAL A 111 9.24 -3.36 -15.24
N ALA A 112 9.13 -2.04 -15.16
CA ALA A 112 10.19 -1.19 -14.64
C ALA A 112 10.11 -1.11 -13.12
N ILE A 113 11.25 -1.36 -12.47
CA ILE A 113 11.41 -1.15 -11.03
C ILE A 113 12.51 -0.14 -10.76
N GLU A 114 12.39 0.54 -9.64
CA GLU A 114 13.42 1.38 -9.05
C GLU A 114 13.80 0.76 -7.71
N LEU A 115 15.04 0.30 -7.60
CA LEU A 115 15.59 -0.30 -6.40
C LEU A 115 16.50 0.70 -5.71
N ILE A 116 16.22 1.00 -4.44
CA ILE A 116 17.03 1.89 -3.61
C ILE A 116 17.61 1.08 -2.45
N THR A 117 18.94 1.08 -2.32
CA THR A 117 19.60 0.43 -1.19
C THR A 117 19.75 1.42 -0.04
N VAL A 118 19.29 1.03 1.14
CA VAL A 118 19.38 1.83 2.37
C VAL A 118 19.99 1.00 3.51
N PRO A 119 20.82 1.62 4.38
CA PRO A 119 21.54 0.89 5.41
C PRO A 119 20.61 0.37 6.54
N THR A 120 19.62 1.14 6.96
CA THR A 120 18.77 0.81 8.10
C THR A 120 17.28 0.90 7.80
N TYR A 121 16.47 0.26 8.62
CA TYR A 121 15.01 0.36 8.53
C TYR A 121 14.50 1.78 8.80
N GLN A 122 15.20 2.55 9.64
CA GLN A 122 14.86 3.94 9.85
C GLN A 122 14.88 4.77 8.55
N HIS A 123 15.86 4.54 7.67
CA HIS A 123 15.90 5.18 6.34
C HIS A 123 14.74 4.75 5.44
N VAL A 124 14.28 3.47 5.55
CA VAL A 124 13.07 3.03 4.83
C VAL A 124 11.88 3.90 5.22
N LEU A 125 11.69 4.12 6.53
CA LEU A 125 10.58 4.91 7.07
C LEU A 125 10.66 6.39 6.68
N GLU A 126 11.84 6.98 6.76
CA GLU A 126 12.06 8.38 6.37
C GLU A 126 11.77 8.60 4.89
N ASN A 127 12.28 7.72 4.03
CA ASN A 127 12.02 7.78 2.59
C ASN A 127 10.54 7.55 2.27
N TYR A 128 9.88 6.66 3.00
CA TYR A 128 8.45 6.42 2.84
C TYR A 128 7.64 7.69 3.14
N LYS A 129 7.97 8.40 4.22
CA LYS A 129 7.36 9.70 4.55
C LYS A 129 7.59 10.75 3.46
N ILE A 130 8.78 10.78 2.85
CA ILE A 130 9.12 11.72 1.77
C ILE A 130 8.30 11.42 0.52
N LEU A 131 8.25 10.17 0.09
CA LEU A 131 7.53 9.74 -1.13
C LEU A 131 6.02 9.99 -1.01
N ASN A 132 5.48 9.92 0.19
CA ASN A 132 4.05 10.06 0.45
C ASN A 132 3.65 11.45 0.99
N LYS A 133 4.54 12.45 0.96
CA LYS A 133 4.28 13.82 1.45
C LYS A 133 3.03 14.49 0.89
N ASN A 134 2.66 14.19 -0.35
CA ASN A 134 1.52 14.81 -1.02
C ASN A 134 0.17 14.17 -0.65
N THR A 135 0.17 13.17 0.21
CA THR A 135 -1.03 12.56 0.78
C THR A 135 -0.76 12.45 2.27
N PRO A 136 -1.58 13.09 3.13
CA PRO A 136 -1.42 12.92 4.56
C PRO A 136 -1.46 11.43 4.87
N LEU A 137 -0.32 10.86 5.25
CA LEU A 137 -0.29 9.55 5.87
C LEU A 137 -0.73 9.76 7.31
N PRO A 138 -1.49 8.84 7.89
CA PRO A 138 -1.64 8.80 9.33
C PRO A 138 -0.24 8.85 9.95
N GLU A 139 -0.05 9.61 11.02
CA GLU A 139 1.23 9.63 11.73
C GLU A 139 1.63 8.20 12.05
N TRP A 140 2.84 7.82 11.62
CA TRP A 140 3.33 6.47 11.84
C TRP A 140 3.74 6.31 13.31
N SER A 141 3.16 5.32 13.97
CA SER A 141 3.53 4.87 15.30
C SER A 141 3.89 3.38 15.26
N PRO A 142 5.00 2.95 15.84
CA PRO A 142 5.48 1.57 15.76
C PRO A 142 4.67 0.55 16.58
N ASN A 143 3.53 0.94 17.12
CA ASN A 143 2.71 0.08 17.98
C ASN A 143 1.84 -0.89 17.17
N ILE A 144 1.90 -2.16 17.54
CA ILE A 144 1.17 -3.32 16.99
C ILE A 144 -0.35 -3.08 16.92
N ASP A 145 -0.87 -2.13 17.70
CA ASP A 145 -2.29 -1.79 17.78
C ASP A 145 -2.83 -0.87 16.68
N GLU A 146 -2.01 -0.34 15.79
CA GLU A 146 -2.43 0.62 14.75
C GLU A 146 -3.29 0.03 13.65
N ASN A 147 -3.36 -1.29 13.60
CA ASN A 147 -4.19 -1.98 12.62
C ASN A 147 -5.70 -1.89 12.95
N ILE A 148 -6.06 -1.55 14.19
CA ILE A 148 -7.45 -1.52 14.67
C ILE A 148 -8.33 -0.53 13.90
N PRO A 149 -7.96 0.75 13.71
CA PRO A 149 -8.77 1.68 12.91
C PRO A 149 -8.96 1.23 11.46
N LYS A 150 -7.93 0.63 10.84
CA LYS A 150 -8.02 0.09 9.48
C LYS A 150 -8.95 -1.11 9.40
N GLN A 151 -8.87 -2.04 10.35
CA GLN A 151 -9.75 -3.21 10.42
C GLN A 151 -11.21 -2.79 10.63
N VAL A 152 -11.46 -1.83 11.52
CA VAL A 152 -12.79 -1.25 11.74
C VAL A 152 -13.31 -0.59 10.48
N PHE A 153 -12.47 0.20 9.79
CA PHE A 153 -12.85 0.83 8.53
C PHE A 153 -13.25 -0.21 7.47
N VAL A 154 -12.42 -1.22 7.23
CA VAL A 154 -12.71 -2.30 6.26
C VAL A 154 -14.00 -3.01 6.62
N SER A 155 -14.23 -3.31 7.90
CA SER A 155 -15.44 -3.96 8.37
C SER A 155 -16.70 -3.11 8.11
N ILE A 156 -16.63 -1.78 8.34
CA ILE A 156 -17.73 -0.85 8.09
C ILE A 156 -17.91 -0.65 6.59
N GLN A 157 -16.85 -0.54 5.82
CA GLN A 157 -16.92 -0.41 4.36
C GLN A 157 -17.60 -1.63 3.71
N ASN A 158 -17.28 -2.84 4.18
CA ASN A 158 -17.92 -4.08 3.69
C ASN A 158 -19.41 -4.12 4.04
N GLN A 159 -19.80 -3.56 5.18
CA GLN A 159 -21.21 -3.46 5.58
C GLN A 159 -21.98 -2.39 4.80
N PHE A 160 -21.29 -1.32 4.38
CA PHE A 160 -21.87 -0.16 3.70
C PHE A 160 -21.06 0.25 2.46
N PRO A 161 -20.94 -0.59 1.43
CA PRO A 161 -19.99 -0.40 0.33
C PRO A 161 -20.22 0.87 -0.49
N ASN A 162 -21.45 1.37 -0.56
CA ASN A 162 -21.82 2.50 -1.42
C ASN A 162 -21.74 3.87 -0.73
N ILE A 163 -21.45 3.92 0.57
CA ILE A 163 -21.45 5.18 1.34
C ILE A 163 -20.12 5.93 1.19
N PHE A 164 -19.03 5.22 1.02
CA PHE A 164 -17.68 5.81 0.99
C PHE A 164 -17.31 6.33 -0.39
N LYS A 165 -16.78 7.55 -0.44
CA LYS A 165 -16.25 8.19 -1.66
C LYS A 165 -14.84 8.74 -1.39
N LYS A 166 -14.01 8.79 -2.44
CA LYS A 166 -12.63 9.29 -2.36
C LYS A 166 -12.49 10.78 -2.69
N THR A 167 -13.56 11.42 -3.12
CA THR A 167 -13.54 12.84 -3.55
C THR A 167 -13.43 13.76 -2.35
N LYS A 168 -12.54 14.77 -2.40
CA LYS A 168 -12.34 15.76 -1.34
C LYS A 168 -13.62 16.52 -0.96
N ASN A 169 -14.54 16.74 -1.89
CA ASN A 169 -15.80 17.47 -1.68
C ASN A 169 -17.00 16.51 -1.65
N THR A 170 -16.90 15.48 -0.84
CA THR A 170 -17.96 14.49 -0.69
C THR A 170 -19.18 15.13 0.01
N LYS A 171 -20.36 15.11 -0.66
CA LYS A 171 -21.63 15.62 -0.12
C LYS A 171 -22.45 14.50 0.51
N ARG A 172 -23.22 14.84 1.56
CA ARG A 172 -24.19 13.91 2.17
C ARG A 172 -25.11 13.29 1.09
N PRO A 173 -25.48 12.01 1.18
CA PRO A 173 -25.25 11.06 2.27
C PRO A 173 -23.91 10.35 2.25
N PHE A 174 -23.00 10.68 1.34
CA PHE A 174 -21.72 10.01 1.21
C PHE A 174 -20.71 10.52 2.24
N ILE A 175 -19.76 9.67 2.61
CA ILE A 175 -18.69 9.94 3.56
C ILE A 175 -17.36 9.91 2.81
N ASN A 176 -16.49 10.91 3.03
CA ASN A 176 -15.14 10.86 2.52
C ASN A 176 -14.36 9.77 3.24
N GLN A 177 -13.71 8.87 2.48
CA GLN A 177 -13.03 7.73 3.01
C GLN A 177 -11.84 8.11 3.92
N ASN A 178 -11.05 9.11 3.51
CA ASN A 178 -9.88 9.54 4.25
C ASN A 178 -10.28 10.23 5.56
N ASP A 179 -11.24 11.16 5.49
CA ASP A 179 -11.74 11.86 6.67
C ASP A 179 -12.31 10.89 7.71
N PHE A 180 -12.95 9.81 7.25
CA PHE A 180 -13.49 8.79 8.16
C PHE A 180 -12.39 7.95 8.81
N GLN A 181 -11.33 7.62 8.09
CA GLN A 181 -10.19 6.90 8.64
C GLN A 181 -9.43 7.74 9.67
N GLU A 182 -9.23 9.04 9.39
CA GLU A 182 -8.63 9.99 10.33
C GLU A 182 -9.49 10.11 11.60
N ALA A 183 -10.81 10.20 11.44
CA ALA A 183 -11.73 10.25 12.57
C ALA A 183 -11.68 8.99 13.45
N LEU A 184 -11.51 7.80 12.85
CA LEU A 184 -11.34 6.56 13.61
C LEU A 184 -10.01 6.54 14.39
N GLY A 185 -8.92 7.04 13.79
CA GLY A 185 -7.62 7.19 14.44
C GLY A 185 -7.73 8.11 15.66
N TYR A 186 -8.27 9.30 15.47
CA TYR A 186 -8.48 10.27 16.53
C TYR A 186 -9.39 9.75 17.66
N LEU A 187 -10.48 9.07 17.29
CA LEU A 187 -11.40 8.49 18.28
C LEU A 187 -10.71 7.47 19.16
N ARG A 188 -9.88 6.60 18.56
CA ARG A 188 -9.10 5.61 19.29
C ARG A 188 -8.10 6.26 20.24
N GLU A 189 -7.37 7.29 19.77
CA GLU A 189 -6.44 8.04 20.60
C GLU A 189 -7.12 8.62 21.83
N LYS A 190 -8.25 9.29 21.62
CA LYS A 190 -9.06 9.87 22.73
C LYS A 190 -9.63 8.81 23.69
N LEU A 191 -9.95 7.63 23.22
CA LEU A 191 -10.38 6.53 24.09
C LEU A 191 -9.22 5.98 24.90
N ASN A 192 -8.04 5.81 24.30
CA ASN A 192 -6.84 5.38 25.02
C ASN A 192 -6.42 6.39 26.10
N GLU A 193 -6.49 7.72 25.81
CA GLU A 193 -6.23 8.76 26.79
C GLU A 193 -7.16 8.66 28.01
N LYS A 194 -8.46 8.36 27.81
CA LYS A 194 -9.45 8.22 28.88
C LYS A 194 -9.27 6.95 29.72
N HIS A 195 -8.63 5.93 29.16
CA HIS A 195 -8.44 4.63 29.82
C HIS A 195 -7.01 4.41 30.28
N GLN A 196 -6.16 5.45 30.32
CA GLN A 196 -4.75 5.35 30.79
C GLN A 196 -4.63 4.76 32.21
N ASP A 197 -5.63 4.93 33.05
CA ASP A 197 -5.66 4.39 34.43
C ASP A 197 -6.20 2.94 34.52
N SER A 198 -6.77 2.41 33.45
CA SER A 198 -7.22 1.02 33.36
C SER A 198 -6.33 0.29 32.36
N HIS A 199 -5.73 -0.83 32.75
CA HIS A 199 -4.94 -1.70 31.84
C HIS A 199 -5.76 -2.29 30.65
N HIS A 200 -6.84 -1.61 30.27
CA HIS A 200 -7.74 -2.04 29.19
C HIS A 200 -7.34 -1.35 27.88
N HIS A 201 -6.75 -2.12 26.98
CA HIS A 201 -6.49 -1.65 25.62
C HIS A 201 -7.77 -1.70 24.78
N ILE A 202 -8.07 -0.60 24.07
CA ILE A 202 -9.22 -0.51 23.17
C ILE A 202 -9.07 -1.53 22.03
N THR A 203 -10.04 -2.42 21.91
CA THR A 203 -10.08 -3.46 20.87
C THR A 203 -10.81 -2.98 19.61
N GLU A 204 -10.68 -3.75 18.51
CA GLU A 204 -11.47 -3.55 17.28
C GLU A 204 -12.97 -3.54 17.57
N THR A 205 -13.42 -4.48 18.42
CA THR A 205 -14.83 -4.63 18.79
C THR A 205 -15.35 -3.39 19.52
N ASP A 206 -14.56 -2.83 20.44
CA ASP A 206 -14.94 -1.62 21.19
C ASP A 206 -15.12 -0.41 20.28
N LEU A 207 -14.14 -0.18 19.40
CA LEU A 207 -14.15 0.93 18.46
C LEU A 207 -15.30 0.79 17.46
N LYS A 208 -15.53 -0.41 16.94
CA LYS A 208 -16.63 -0.70 16.02
C LYS A 208 -18.00 -0.51 16.67
N ALA A 209 -18.19 -1.01 17.89
CA ALA A 209 -19.42 -0.86 18.65
C ALA A 209 -19.74 0.62 18.90
N LEU A 210 -18.73 1.43 19.23
CA LEU A 210 -18.91 2.86 19.48
C LEU A 210 -19.35 3.63 18.23
N VAL A 211 -18.78 3.30 17.06
CA VAL A 211 -19.14 3.92 15.78
C VAL A 211 -20.57 3.53 15.37
N LEU A 212 -20.94 2.26 15.52
CA LEU A 212 -22.26 1.77 15.12
C LEU A 212 -23.38 2.21 16.10
N ASN A 213 -23.10 2.23 17.41
CA ASN A 213 -24.11 2.63 18.42
C ASN A 213 -24.45 4.13 18.37
N LYS A 214 -23.51 5.02 18.01
CA LYS A 214 -23.82 6.44 17.81
C LYS A 214 -24.78 6.66 16.64
N ASN A 215 -24.77 5.82 15.62
CA ASN A 215 -25.73 5.93 14.51
C ASN A 215 -27.18 5.62 14.94
N HIS A 216 -27.38 4.79 15.94
CA HIS A 216 -28.73 4.51 16.48
C HIS A 216 -29.31 5.69 17.28
N GLN A 217 -28.46 6.53 17.88
CA GLN A 217 -28.93 7.74 18.62
C GLN A 217 -29.21 8.92 17.71
N MET A 218 -28.66 8.95 16.49
CA MET A 218 -28.90 10.03 15.51
C MET A 218 -30.12 9.77 14.60
N GLN A 219 -30.77 8.61 14.70
CA GLN A 219 -31.98 8.25 13.96
C GLN A 219 -33.28 8.40 14.80
N LYS A 220 -33.16 8.88 16.02
CA LYS A 220 -34.28 9.31 16.88
C LYS A 220 -34.30 10.84 16.99
#